data_796afc060beea6f24f384f7684d43ec1
#
_entry.id   796afc060beea6f24f384f7684d43ec1
#
_cell.length_a   1.000
_cell.length_b   1.000
_cell.length_c   1.000
_cell.angle_alpha   90.00
_cell.angle_beta   90.00
_cell.angle_gamma   90.00
#
_symmetry.space_group_name_H-M   'P 1'
#
loop_
_entity.id
_entity.type
_entity.pdbx_description
1 polymer ?
#
loop_
_entity_poly.entity_id
_entity_poly.type
_entity_poly.pdbx_seq_one_letter_code
_entity_poly.pdbx_strand_id
1 'polypeptide(L)'
;MTIKLLAIGKTDNKQLQQLISEYEKRLKHYVKFDLDIIPDIKNVKNLSESQQKEKEGELILKKLSTTDVLVLLDENGKQHSSVEFSNYLQKKMNSGLKQLVFVIGGPYGFSETIYQKAQGKISLSKMTFSHQMVRLFVVEQIYRGFTILKNEPYHHR
;
A
#
# COMPACT_ATOMS: atom_id res chain seq x y z
N MET A 1 -10.18 -9.20 9.20
CA MET A 1 -8.90 -8.60 8.75
C MET A 1 -9.10 -7.13 8.48
N THR A 2 -8.18 -6.31 8.90
CA THR A 2 -8.08 -4.89 8.53
C THR A 2 -7.02 -4.74 7.45
N ILE A 3 -7.24 -3.86 6.50
CA ILE A 3 -6.23 -3.48 5.50
C ILE A 3 -5.83 -2.04 5.75
N LYS A 4 -4.53 -1.80 5.84
CA LYS A 4 -3.96 -0.46 5.97
C LYS A 4 -3.04 -0.19 4.80
N LEU A 5 -3.11 1.01 4.26
CA LEU A 5 -2.13 1.52 3.30
C LEU A 5 -1.33 2.62 3.98
N LEU A 6 -0.03 2.41 4.10
CA LEU A 6 0.91 3.43 4.59
C LEU A 6 1.55 4.14 3.41
N ALA A 7 1.58 5.46 3.45
CA ALA A 7 2.28 6.26 2.46
C ALA A 7 3.07 7.38 3.16
N ILE A 8 4.19 7.77 2.57
CA ILE A 8 5.05 8.82 3.11
C ILE A 8 4.71 10.14 2.40
N GLY A 9 4.40 11.16 3.19
CA GLY A 9 3.97 12.46 2.72
C GLY A 9 2.50 12.52 2.37
N LYS A 10 1.88 13.66 2.62
CA LYS A 10 0.45 13.87 2.32
C LYS A 10 0.18 13.82 0.81
N THR A 11 -1.04 13.52 0.44
CA THR A 11 -1.51 13.66 -0.95
C THR A 11 -1.73 15.14 -1.23
N ASP A 12 -0.95 15.71 -2.16
CA ASP A 12 -0.91 17.17 -2.38
C ASP A 12 -2.06 17.68 -3.24
N ASN A 13 -2.48 16.92 -4.25
CA ASN A 13 -3.49 17.33 -5.21
C ASN A 13 -4.89 17.07 -4.64
N LYS A 14 -5.73 18.10 -4.59
CA LYS A 14 -7.09 18.01 -4.04
C LYS A 14 -7.98 17.06 -4.83
N GLN A 15 -7.87 17.05 -6.15
CA GLN A 15 -8.66 16.17 -7.02
C GLN A 15 -8.30 14.71 -6.76
N LEU A 16 -7.00 14.43 -6.58
CA LEU A 16 -6.52 13.10 -6.24
C LEU A 16 -7.01 12.66 -4.86
N GLN A 17 -6.98 13.57 -3.87
CA GLN A 17 -7.53 13.31 -2.54
C GLN A 17 -9.01 12.93 -2.62
N GLN A 18 -9.79 13.63 -3.44
CA GLN A 18 -11.21 13.36 -3.62
C GLN A 18 -11.45 11.99 -4.25
N LEU A 19 -10.69 11.63 -5.28
CA LEU A 19 -10.81 10.31 -5.93
C LEU A 19 -10.42 9.18 -4.98
N ILE A 20 -9.34 9.33 -4.24
CA ILE A 20 -8.93 8.35 -3.23
C ILE A 20 -10.04 8.19 -2.18
N SER A 21 -10.58 9.30 -1.69
CA SER A 21 -11.67 9.30 -0.70
C SER A 21 -12.91 8.57 -1.21
N GLU A 22 -13.26 8.72 -2.49
CA GLU A 22 -14.37 7.99 -3.10
C GLU A 22 -14.18 6.48 -3.02
N TYR A 23 -12.99 6.00 -3.41
CA TYR A 23 -12.68 4.57 -3.37
C TYR A 23 -12.55 4.04 -1.94
N GLU A 24 -12.01 4.85 -1.02
CA GLU A 24 -12.00 4.49 0.40
C GLU A 24 -13.42 4.26 0.94
N LYS A 25 -14.35 5.15 0.60
CA LYS A 25 -15.75 5.02 1.02
C LYS A 25 -16.39 3.74 0.48
N ARG A 26 -16.16 3.43 -0.80
CA ARG A 26 -16.65 2.19 -1.42
C ARG A 26 -16.03 0.97 -0.75
N LEU A 27 -14.74 1.01 -0.51
CA LEU A 27 -13.97 -0.11 0.05
C LEU A 27 -14.42 -0.46 1.48
N LYS A 28 -14.84 0.53 2.26
CA LYS A 28 -15.32 0.32 3.64
C LYS A 28 -16.56 -0.57 3.75
N HIS A 29 -17.31 -0.75 2.66
CA HIS A 29 -18.43 -1.70 2.63
C HIS A 29 -17.97 -3.16 2.61
N TYR A 30 -16.71 -3.42 2.29
CA TYR A 30 -16.15 -4.78 2.13
C TYR A 30 -15.18 -5.16 3.23
N VAL A 31 -14.40 -4.21 3.70
CA VAL A 31 -13.32 -4.44 4.65
C VAL A 31 -13.06 -3.17 5.44
N LYS A 32 -12.59 -3.33 6.67
CA LYS A 32 -12.08 -2.18 7.43
C LYS A 32 -10.77 -1.73 6.78
N PHE A 33 -10.77 -0.52 6.22
CA PHE A 33 -9.65 0.05 5.49
C PHE A 33 -9.22 1.38 6.09
N ASP A 34 -7.93 1.61 6.15
CA ASP A 34 -7.34 2.85 6.64
C ASP A 34 -6.17 3.27 5.75
N LEU A 35 -6.17 4.53 5.32
CA LEU A 35 -5.02 5.17 4.66
C LEU A 35 -4.31 6.01 5.71
N ASP A 36 -3.12 5.59 6.10
CA ASP A 36 -2.32 6.26 7.14
C ASP A 36 -1.12 6.94 6.48
N ILE A 37 -1.02 8.24 6.69
CA ILE A 37 0.04 9.07 6.11
C ILE A 37 1.13 9.30 7.15
N ILE A 38 2.36 8.92 6.79
CA ILE A 38 3.54 9.26 7.57
C ILE A 38 4.03 10.63 7.07
N PRO A 39 4.18 11.63 7.95
CA PRO A 39 4.66 12.95 7.53
C PRO A 39 6.04 12.86 6.88
N ASP A 40 6.28 13.72 5.88
CA ASP A 40 7.58 13.84 5.25
C ASP A 40 8.68 14.13 6.28
N ILE A 41 9.85 13.55 6.06
CA ILE A 41 11.03 13.86 6.87
C ILE A 41 11.49 15.28 6.55
N LYS A 42 11.72 16.07 7.60
CA LYS A 42 12.24 17.43 7.49
C LYS A 42 13.75 17.41 7.28
N ASN A 43 14.28 18.46 6.62
CA ASN A 43 15.71 18.69 6.43
C ASN A 43 16.43 17.59 5.65
N VAL A 44 15.78 17.02 4.63
CA VAL A 44 16.33 15.95 3.80
C VAL A 44 17.53 16.37 2.96
N LYS A 45 17.75 17.68 2.77
CA LYS A 45 18.87 18.20 1.96
C LYS A 45 20.25 17.75 2.44
N ASN A 46 20.39 17.50 3.74
CA ASN A 46 21.63 17.09 4.38
C ASN A 46 21.74 15.57 4.55
N LEU A 47 20.76 14.82 4.03
CA LEU A 47 20.75 13.37 4.14
C LEU A 47 21.17 12.71 2.84
N SER A 48 21.96 11.65 2.93
CA SER A 48 22.17 10.75 1.81
C SER A 48 20.87 9.97 1.53
N GLU A 49 20.76 9.37 0.34
CA GLU A 49 19.65 8.49 0.00
C GLU A 49 19.50 7.36 1.02
N SER A 50 20.61 6.76 1.43
CA SER A 50 20.65 5.69 2.42
C SER A 50 20.12 6.17 3.78
N GLN A 51 20.56 7.34 4.24
CA GLN A 51 20.09 7.93 5.51
C GLN A 51 18.58 8.24 5.46
N GLN A 52 18.10 8.76 4.33
CA GLN A 52 16.67 9.04 4.17
C GLN A 52 15.85 7.76 4.23
N LYS A 53 16.25 6.70 3.52
CA LYS A 53 15.58 5.40 3.56
C LYS A 53 15.55 4.81 4.96
N GLU A 54 16.64 4.93 5.72
CA GLU A 54 16.70 4.43 7.10
C GLU A 54 15.72 5.18 8.01
N LYS A 55 15.67 6.49 7.91
CA LYS A 55 14.74 7.31 8.71
C LYS A 55 13.28 7.03 8.35
N GLU A 56 12.99 6.92 7.07
CA GLU A 56 11.64 6.52 6.61
C GLU A 56 11.27 5.14 7.13
N GLY A 57 12.22 4.22 7.11
CA GLY A 57 12.05 2.86 7.63
C GLY A 57 11.71 2.85 9.13
N GLU A 58 12.39 3.66 9.92
CA GLU A 58 12.09 3.81 11.36
C GLU A 58 10.64 4.28 11.58
N LEU A 59 10.18 5.25 10.78
CA LEU A 59 8.82 5.76 10.87
C LEU A 59 7.78 4.70 10.46
N ILE A 60 8.08 3.92 9.44
CA ILE A 60 7.24 2.79 9.02
C ILE A 60 7.13 1.78 10.16
N LEU A 61 8.25 1.38 10.76
CA LEU A 61 8.27 0.39 11.84
C LEU A 61 7.46 0.85 13.05
N LYS A 62 7.46 2.13 13.37
CA LYS A 62 6.66 2.69 14.47
C LYS A 62 5.16 2.56 14.24
N LYS A 63 4.72 2.42 12.99
CA LYS A 63 3.31 2.24 12.63
C LYS A 63 2.85 0.80 12.66
N LEU A 64 3.75 -0.14 12.83
CA LEU A 64 3.46 -1.57 12.78
C LEU A 64 3.35 -2.16 14.18
N SER A 65 2.45 -3.12 14.33
CA SER A 65 2.42 -4.03 15.48
C SER A 65 3.15 -5.34 15.12
N THR A 66 3.44 -6.14 16.15
CA THR A 66 4.13 -7.43 15.96
C THR A 66 3.32 -8.45 15.16
N THR A 67 2.00 -8.28 15.10
CA THR A 67 1.08 -9.21 14.42
C THR A 67 0.73 -8.76 13.00
N ASP A 68 1.20 -7.58 12.58
CA ASP A 68 0.93 -7.07 11.23
C ASP A 68 1.73 -7.84 10.19
N VAL A 69 1.10 -8.06 9.04
CA VAL A 69 1.78 -8.57 7.86
C VAL A 69 2.09 -7.41 6.95
N LEU A 70 3.37 -7.19 6.71
CA LEU A 70 3.88 -6.08 5.92
C LEU A 70 4.14 -6.52 4.49
N VAL A 71 3.53 -5.83 3.52
CA VAL A 71 3.72 -6.06 2.09
C VAL A 71 4.16 -4.76 1.44
N LEU A 72 5.31 -4.79 0.81
CA LEU A 72 5.88 -3.62 0.15
C LEU A 72 5.33 -3.50 -1.28
N LEU A 73 4.96 -2.30 -1.67
CA LEU A 73 4.69 -1.96 -3.06
C LEU A 73 6.02 -1.54 -3.68
N ASP A 74 6.57 -2.42 -4.50
CA ASP A 74 7.93 -2.30 -5.02
C ASP A 74 7.93 -2.82 -6.46
N GLU A 75 8.56 -2.09 -7.37
CA GLU A 75 8.62 -2.47 -8.80
C GLU A 75 9.29 -3.83 -9.03
N ASN A 76 10.12 -4.29 -8.11
CA ASN A 76 10.76 -5.60 -8.15
C ASN A 76 9.92 -6.70 -7.47
N GLY A 77 8.70 -6.38 -7.04
CA GLY A 77 7.79 -7.32 -6.43
C GLY A 77 7.11 -8.24 -7.45
N LYS A 78 6.34 -9.17 -6.94
CA LYS A 78 5.54 -10.06 -7.77
C LYS A 78 4.39 -9.29 -8.44
N GLN A 79 4.23 -9.45 -9.74
CA GLN A 79 3.10 -8.91 -10.48
C GLN A 79 1.91 -9.86 -10.42
N HIS A 80 0.72 -9.27 -10.38
CA HIS A 80 -0.55 -10.00 -10.38
C HIS A 80 -1.50 -9.35 -11.40
N SER A 81 -2.31 -10.17 -12.04
CA SER A 81 -3.55 -9.64 -12.64
C SER A 81 -4.52 -9.24 -11.53
N SER A 82 -5.56 -8.49 -11.86
CA SER A 82 -6.58 -8.11 -10.87
C SER A 82 -7.26 -9.33 -10.25
N VAL A 83 -7.48 -10.38 -11.04
CA VAL A 83 -8.06 -11.65 -10.56
C VAL A 83 -7.08 -12.37 -9.61
N GLU A 84 -5.82 -12.45 -9.95
CA GLU A 84 -4.79 -13.04 -9.08
C GLU A 84 -4.66 -12.24 -7.77
N PHE A 85 -4.75 -10.91 -7.85
CA PHE A 85 -4.71 -10.06 -6.66
C PHE A 85 -5.93 -10.28 -5.77
N SER A 86 -7.13 -10.44 -6.36
CA SER A 86 -8.33 -10.79 -5.57
C SER A 86 -8.15 -12.12 -4.82
N ASN A 87 -7.57 -13.13 -5.47
CA ASN A 87 -7.26 -14.41 -4.84
C ASN A 87 -6.20 -14.27 -3.74
N TYR A 88 -5.23 -13.39 -3.94
CA TYR A 88 -4.23 -13.06 -2.92
C TYR A 88 -4.91 -12.49 -1.67
N LEU A 89 -5.81 -11.51 -1.84
CA LEU A 89 -6.57 -10.94 -0.73
C LEU A 89 -7.40 -12.01 0.00
N GLN A 90 -8.06 -12.88 -0.75
CA GLN A 90 -8.87 -13.97 -0.18
C GLN A 90 -8.00 -14.91 0.67
N LYS A 91 -6.82 -15.29 0.18
CA LYS A 91 -5.89 -16.14 0.92
C LYS A 91 -5.44 -15.46 2.22
N LYS A 92 -5.16 -14.16 2.18
CA LYS A 92 -4.78 -13.40 3.38
C LYS A 92 -5.91 -13.38 4.40
N MET A 93 -7.15 -13.14 3.98
CA MET A 93 -8.31 -13.19 4.86
C MET A 93 -8.47 -14.57 5.50
N ASN A 94 -8.33 -15.63 4.70
CA ASN A 94 -8.50 -17.01 5.18
C ASN A 94 -7.38 -17.45 6.12
N SER A 95 -6.23 -16.80 6.12
CA SER A 95 -5.11 -17.13 7.00
C SER A 95 -5.26 -16.63 8.45
N GLY A 96 -6.35 -15.93 8.74
CA GLY A 96 -6.60 -15.42 10.08
C GLY A 96 -5.80 -14.18 10.47
N LEU A 97 -5.24 -13.46 9.49
CA LEU A 97 -4.53 -12.22 9.74
C LEU A 97 -5.42 -11.19 10.40
N LYS A 98 -4.88 -10.49 11.39
CA LYS A 98 -5.54 -9.34 12.00
C LYS A 98 -5.45 -8.11 11.11
N GLN A 99 -4.25 -7.80 10.62
CA GLN A 99 -4.03 -6.63 9.78
C GLN A 99 -3.01 -6.91 8.67
N LEU A 100 -3.38 -6.55 7.44
CA LEU A 100 -2.51 -6.54 6.27
C LEU A 100 -2.12 -5.09 5.99
N VAL A 101 -0.82 -4.80 5.97
CA VAL A 101 -0.29 -3.46 5.76
C VAL A 101 0.46 -3.40 4.44
N PHE A 102 -0.06 -2.63 3.50
CA PHE A 102 0.65 -2.26 2.28
C PHE A 102 1.40 -0.96 2.51
N VAL A 103 2.61 -0.85 2.02
CA VAL A 103 3.43 0.35 2.16
C VAL A 103 3.90 0.84 0.79
N ILE A 104 3.70 2.13 0.55
CA ILE A 104 4.31 2.87 -0.56
C ILE A 104 5.52 3.59 -0.01
N GLY A 105 6.71 3.27 -0.53
CA GLY A 105 7.96 3.87 -0.10
C GLY A 105 8.13 5.31 -0.56
N GLY A 106 9.15 5.96 -0.04
CA GLY A 106 9.59 7.27 -0.48
C GLY A 106 10.35 7.22 -1.82
N PRO A 107 10.98 8.33 -2.23
CA PRO A 107 11.56 8.46 -3.58
C PRO A 107 12.70 7.47 -3.88
N TYR A 108 13.37 6.95 -2.86
CA TYR A 108 14.50 6.04 -3.03
C TYR A 108 14.17 4.58 -2.69
N GLY A 109 12.90 4.26 -2.49
CA GLY A 109 12.46 2.92 -2.11
C GLY A 109 12.62 2.66 -0.61
N PHE A 110 12.95 1.43 -0.25
CA PHE A 110 12.99 0.97 1.15
C PHE A 110 14.41 0.69 1.61
N SER A 111 14.64 0.83 2.93
CA SER A 111 15.86 0.39 3.56
C SER A 111 15.94 -1.15 3.61
N GLU A 112 17.13 -1.67 3.78
CA GLU A 112 17.35 -3.12 3.93
C GLU A 112 16.57 -3.68 5.12
N THR A 113 16.52 -2.93 6.23
CA THR A 113 15.76 -3.32 7.42
C THR A 113 14.28 -3.56 7.10
N ILE A 114 13.67 -2.69 6.29
CA ILE A 114 12.28 -2.84 5.85
C ILE A 114 12.14 -4.05 4.94
N TYR A 115 13.05 -4.27 3.99
CA TYR A 115 13.01 -5.45 3.13
C TYR A 115 13.08 -6.75 3.95
N GLN A 116 13.90 -6.80 4.97
CA GLN A 116 14.03 -7.97 5.84
C GLN A 116 12.77 -8.19 6.69
N LYS A 117 12.11 -7.13 7.11
CA LYS A 117 10.88 -7.18 7.93
C LYS A 117 9.65 -7.58 7.12
N ALA A 118 9.62 -7.28 5.83
CA ALA A 118 8.46 -7.51 4.98
C ALA A 118 8.23 -9.00 4.71
N GLN A 119 6.97 -9.40 4.72
CA GLN A 119 6.56 -10.77 4.35
C GLN A 119 6.28 -10.92 2.86
N GLY A 120 6.26 -9.83 2.11
CA GLY A 120 6.06 -9.90 0.66
C GLY A 120 6.30 -8.57 -0.03
N LYS A 121 6.41 -8.65 -1.34
CA LYS A 121 6.52 -7.50 -2.24
C LYS A 121 5.57 -7.70 -3.41
N ILE A 122 4.83 -6.66 -3.76
CA ILE A 122 3.92 -6.66 -4.91
C ILE A 122 4.30 -5.50 -5.81
N SER A 123 4.38 -5.77 -7.12
CA SER A 123 4.54 -4.76 -8.14
C SER A 123 3.22 -4.55 -8.88
N LEU A 124 2.76 -3.31 -8.96
CA LEU A 124 1.59 -2.98 -9.77
C LEU A 124 1.91 -2.99 -11.26
N SER A 125 3.14 -2.67 -11.62
CA SER A 125 3.60 -2.59 -13.00
C SER A 125 5.13 -2.50 -13.03
N LYS A 126 5.73 -2.86 -14.15
CA LYS A 126 7.14 -2.58 -14.44
C LYS A 126 7.37 -1.10 -14.72
N MET A 127 6.31 -0.36 -15.01
CA MET A 127 6.38 1.10 -15.17
C MET A 127 6.38 1.78 -13.80
N THR A 128 7.12 2.86 -13.69
CA THR A 128 7.16 3.66 -12.47
C THR A 128 5.99 4.64 -12.45
N PHE A 129 5.27 4.67 -11.33
CA PHE A 129 4.21 5.64 -11.08
C PHE A 129 4.69 6.74 -10.13
N SER A 130 4.06 7.92 -10.21
CA SER A 130 4.29 8.93 -9.18
C SER A 130 3.80 8.43 -7.82
N HIS A 131 4.48 8.86 -6.75
CA HIS A 131 4.10 8.52 -5.37
C HIS A 131 2.70 8.98 -5.01
N GLN A 132 2.22 10.01 -5.68
CA GLN A 132 0.89 10.56 -5.47
C GLN A 132 -0.18 9.70 -6.15
N MET A 133 0.03 9.38 -7.44
CA MET A 133 -0.96 8.64 -8.23
C MET A 133 -1.05 7.17 -7.84
N VAL A 134 0.05 6.55 -7.45
CA VAL A 134 0.04 5.13 -7.08
C VAL A 134 -0.91 4.83 -5.91
N ARG A 135 -1.14 5.79 -5.03
CA ARG A 135 -2.09 5.67 -3.91
C ARG A 135 -3.50 5.36 -4.42
N LEU A 136 -3.93 6.10 -5.42
CA LEU A 136 -5.24 5.89 -6.04
C LEU A 136 -5.33 4.50 -6.68
N PHE A 137 -4.32 4.11 -7.43
CA PHE A 137 -4.30 2.80 -8.10
C PHE A 137 -4.34 1.64 -7.09
N VAL A 138 -3.63 1.76 -5.98
CA VAL A 138 -3.64 0.73 -4.93
C VAL A 138 -5.01 0.60 -4.30
N VAL A 139 -5.61 1.71 -3.89
CA VAL A 139 -6.95 1.72 -3.26
C VAL A 139 -7.99 1.18 -4.25
N GLU A 140 -7.93 1.60 -5.50
CA GLU A 140 -8.82 1.12 -6.56
C GLU A 140 -8.67 -0.38 -6.78
N GLN A 141 -7.44 -0.90 -6.84
CA GLN A 141 -7.21 -2.33 -7.05
C GLN A 141 -7.67 -3.18 -5.84
N ILE A 142 -7.53 -2.69 -4.63
CA ILE A 142 -8.07 -3.37 -3.44
C ILE A 142 -9.61 -3.42 -3.55
N TYR A 143 -10.25 -2.31 -3.89
CA TYR A 143 -11.69 -2.26 -4.12
C TYR A 143 -12.10 -3.24 -5.22
N ARG A 144 -11.44 -3.20 -6.37
CA ARG A 144 -11.69 -4.11 -7.50
C ARG A 144 -11.57 -5.57 -7.07
N GLY A 145 -10.54 -5.89 -6.29
CA GLY A 145 -10.34 -7.23 -5.75
C GLY A 145 -11.54 -7.73 -4.97
N PHE A 146 -12.12 -6.91 -4.10
CA PHE A 146 -13.31 -7.29 -3.35
C PHE A 146 -14.56 -7.41 -4.24
N THR A 147 -14.71 -6.56 -5.25
CA THR A 147 -15.82 -6.70 -6.20
C THR A 147 -15.74 -8.01 -6.97
N ILE A 148 -14.53 -8.43 -7.36
CA ILE A 148 -14.31 -9.74 -8.02
C ILE A 148 -14.73 -10.87 -7.08
N LEU A 149 -14.31 -10.83 -5.81
CA LEU A 149 -14.63 -11.87 -4.82
C LEU A 149 -16.14 -11.97 -4.55
N LYS A 150 -16.87 -10.87 -4.72
CA LYS A 150 -18.32 -10.82 -4.53
C LYS A 150 -19.11 -11.04 -5.84
N ASN A 151 -18.43 -11.31 -6.95
CA ASN A 151 -19.05 -11.47 -8.27
C ASN A 151 -19.87 -10.24 -8.72
N GLU A 152 -19.41 -9.06 -8.36
CA GLU A 152 -20.07 -7.81 -8.75
C GLU A 152 -19.59 -7.34 -10.12
N PRO A 153 -20.40 -6.55 -10.87
CA PRO A 153 -20.12 -6.22 -12.27
C PRO A 153 -19.14 -5.06 -12.47
N TYR A 154 -18.33 -4.71 -11.48
CA TYR A 154 -17.32 -3.65 -11.59
C TYR A 154 -16.15 -4.07 -12.48
N HIS A 155 -15.69 -5.31 -12.36
CA HIS A 155 -14.58 -5.84 -13.14
C HIS A 155 -15.12 -6.65 -14.33
N HIS A 156 -14.71 -6.28 -15.55
CA HIS A 156 -15.03 -6.98 -16.77
C HIS A 156 -13.91 -7.95 -17.13
N ARG A 157 -14.25 -9.20 -17.40
CA ARG A 157 -13.33 -10.27 -17.79
C ARG A 157 -13.40 -10.54 -19.29
#